data_87722a2afc60da95d39c8cac255f34b5
#
_entry.id   87722a2afc60da95d39c8cac255f34b5
#
_cell.length_a   1.000
_cell.length_b   1.000
_cell.length_c   1.000
_cell.angle_alpha   90.00
_cell.angle_beta   90.00
_cell.angle_gamma   90.00
#
_symmetry.space_group_name_H-M   'P 1'
#
loop_
_entity.id
_entity.type
_entity.pdbx_description
1 polymer ?
#
loop_
_entity_poly.entity_id
_entity_poly.type
_entity_poly.pdbx_seq_one_letter_code
_entity_poly.pdbx_strand_id
1 'polypeptide(L)'
;MTQKPYYRDIWCLGTGTGYPGAFPRGLIDRVLKRWNGERKLMMFSGNFHKLGWDTLDIKPENHATFTMNAEQLPEEWTNKYDLVFADPPYSEQEAKSLYDLPYFNIVKVINEMARVTKEAGYMLFLHRLIPQNFPGDTAHFKRMRIVGIVGVFTIAGYSNIRALTVWRKMESL
;
A
#
# COMPACT_ATOMS: atom_id res chain seq x y z
N MET A 1 -13.20 25.43 -1.76
CA MET A 1 -13.19 23.95 -1.93
C MET A 1 -13.47 23.31 -0.59
N THR A 2 -14.61 22.65 -0.42
CA THR A 2 -14.94 21.92 0.80
C THR A 2 -14.03 20.71 0.90
N GLN A 3 -13.12 20.73 1.87
CA GLN A 3 -12.26 19.59 2.17
C GLN A 3 -13.17 18.40 2.52
N LYS A 4 -13.07 17.29 1.75
CA LYS A 4 -13.80 16.06 2.09
C LYS A 4 -13.41 15.68 3.52
N PRO A 5 -14.38 15.28 4.37
CA PRO A 5 -14.09 14.94 5.75
C PRO A 5 -13.07 13.79 5.80
N TYR A 6 -12.15 13.89 6.75
CA TYR A 6 -11.15 12.86 7.04
C TYR A 6 -11.85 11.54 7.37
N TYR A 7 -11.51 10.45 6.63
CA TYR A 7 -12.13 9.16 6.84
C TYR A 7 -11.49 8.40 8.00
N ARG A 8 -12.31 7.92 8.93
CA ARG A 8 -11.90 7.06 10.04
C ARG A 8 -12.85 5.88 10.15
N ASP A 9 -12.30 4.69 10.34
CA ASP A 9 -13.11 3.48 10.48
C ASP A 9 -12.30 2.37 11.15
N ILE A 10 -12.99 1.29 11.53
CA ILE A 10 -12.40 0.04 12.00
C ILE A 10 -13.05 -1.10 11.22
N TRP A 11 -12.22 -1.89 10.54
CA TRP A 11 -12.65 -3.03 9.76
C TRP A 11 -12.25 -4.34 10.41
N CYS A 12 -13.26 -5.06 10.92
CA CYS A 12 -13.13 -6.45 11.33
C CYS A 12 -13.40 -7.33 10.12
N LEU A 13 -12.39 -8.06 9.64
CA LEU A 13 -12.44 -8.80 8.38
C LEU A 13 -12.20 -10.29 8.60
N GLY A 14 -12.63 -11.11 7.63
CA GLY A 14 -12.31 -12.54 7.62
C GLY A 14 -10.83 -12.79 7.39
N THR A 15 -10.34 -13.94 7.86
CA THR A 15 -8.95 -14.36 7.65
C THR A 15 -8.69 -14.59 6.16
N GLY A 16 -7.56 -14.16 5.67
CA GLY A 16 -7.04 -14.55 4.37
C GLY A 16 -6.68 -16.04 4.37
N THR A 17 -6.70 -16.67 3.22
CA THR A 17 -6.43 -18.10 3.06
C THR A 17 -5.37 -18.35 1.99
N GLY A 18 -4.59 -19.42 2.18
CA GLY A 18 -3.77 -20.03 1.15
C GLY A 18 -2.36 -19.47 0.96
N TYR A 19 -2.00 -18.37 1.66
CA TYR A 19 -0.65 -17.81 1.55
C TYR A 19 -0.27 -17.10 2.85
N PRO A 20 0.95 -17.29 3.39
CA PRO A 20 1.45 -16.48 4.51
C PRO A 20 1.44 -15.00 4.11
N GLY A 21 0.75 -14.15 4.90
CA GLY A 21 0.58 -12.73 4.58
C GLY A 21 -0.55 -12.42 3.60
N ALA A 22 -1.43 -13.38 3.25
CA ALA A 22 -2.59 -13.12 2.42
C ALA A 22 -3.47 -12.00 3.00
N PHE A 23 -4.00 -11.15 2.13
CA PHE A 23 -4.90 -10.08 2.54
C PHE A 23 -6.12 -10.62 3.30
N PRO A 24 -6.57 -9.91 4.34
CA PRO A 24 -7.85 -10.20 4.98
C PRO A 24 -8.99 -10.24 3.95
N ARG A 25 -9.86 -11.23 4.10
CA ARG A 25 -10.99 -11.41 3.17
C ARG A 25 -11.87 -10.15 3.14
N GLY A 26 -12.11 -9.62 1.96
CA GLY A 26 -12.92 -8.43 1.74
C GLY A 26 -12.17 -7.10 1.88
N LEU A 27 -10.88 -7.09 2.23
CA LEU A 27 -10.10 -5.85 2.34
C LEU A 27 -10.10 -5.08 1.01
N ILE A 28 -9.68 -5.73 -0.06
CA ILE A 28 -9.54 -5.08 -1.38
C ILE A 28 -10.89 -4.57 -1.90
N ASP A 29 -11.97 -5.31 -1.70
CA ASP A 29 -13.29 -4.88 -2.15
C ASP A 29 -13.80 -3.66 -1.36
N ARG A 30 -13.50 -3.58 -0.06
CA ARG A 30 -13.78 -2.38 0.75
C ARG A 30 -12.94 -1.18 0.32
N VAL A 31 -11.66 -1.40 0.02
CA VAL A 31 -10.77 -0.38 -0.53
C VAL A 31 -11.35 0.18 -1.83
N LEU A 32 -11.69 -0.69 -2.80
CA LEU A 32 -12.18 -0.29 -4.11
C LEU A 32 -13.54 0.42 -4.09
N LYS A 33 -14.38 0.15 -3.08
CA LYS A 33 -15.65 0.88 -2.89
C LYS A 33 -15.44 2.36 -2.51
N ARG A 34 -14.29 2.70 -1.93
CA ARG A 34 -14.00 4.06 -1.46
C ARG A 34 -12.93 4.79 -2.27
N TRP A 35 -11.88 4.08 -2.59
CA TRP A 35 -10.72 4.59 -3.29
C TRP A 35 -10.48 3.67 -4.49
N ASN A 36 -10.81 4.15 -5.65
CA ASN A 36 -10.69 3.41 -6.89
C ASN A 36 -10.05 4.28 -7.97
N GLY A 37 -9.70 3.68 -9.07
CA GLY A 37 -9.14 4.31 -10.24
C GLY A 37 -8.98 3.30 -11.37
N GLU A 38 -8.63 3.77 -12.55
CA GLU A 38 -8.44 2.91 -13.71
C GLU A 38 -7.15 2.10 -13.58
N ARG A 39 -6.03 2.78 -13.34
CA ARG A 39 -4.71 2.17 -13.20
C ARG A 39 -4.38 1.96 -11.73
N LYS A 40 -4.21 0.71 -11.34
CA LYS A 40 -3.97 0.31 -9.94
C LYS A 40 -2.68 -0.49 -9.84
N LEU A 41 -1.84 -0.16 -8.86
CA LEU A 41 -0.61 -0.88 -8.54
C LEU A 41 -0.70 -1.49 -7.14
N MET A 42 -0.47 -2.79 -7.05
CA MET A 42 -0.25 -3.52 -5.80
C MET A 42 1.24 -3.79 -5.63
N MET A 43 1.86 -3.19 -4.63
CA MET A 43 3.26 -3.43 -4.27
C MET A 43 3.33 -4.44 -3.12
N PHE A 44 4.37 -5.26 -3.10
CA PHE A 44 4.49 -6.42 -2.21
C PHE A 44 3.31 -7.37 -2.38
N SER A 45 3.03 -7.70 -3.65
CA SER A 45 1.77 -8.35 -4.01
C SER A 45 1.64 -9.79 -3.51
N GLY A 46 2.77 -10.46 -3.19
CA GLY A 46 2.73 -11.88 -2.91
C GLY A 46 2.00 -12.63 -4.05
N ASN A 47 1.08 -13.49 -3.70
CA ASN A 47 0.24 -14.20 -4.66
C ASN A 47 -1.07 -13.45 -5.02
N PHE A 48 -1.15 -12.16 -4.80
CA PHE A 48 -2.31 -11.37 -5.19
C PHE A 48 -2.34 -11.19 -6.71
N HIS A 49 -3.40 -11.73 -7.33
CA HIS A 49 -3.68 -11.56 -8.75
C HIS A 49 -5.15 -11.17 -8.91
N LYS A 50 -5.40 -9.95 -9.34
CA LYS A 50 -6.75 -9.46 -9.62
C LYS A 50 -6.76 -8.69 -10.93
N LEU A 51 -7.71 -9.01 -11.80
CA LEU A 51 -7.87 -8.32 -13.07
C LEU A 51 -7.96 -6.79 -12.88
N GLY A 52 -7.23 -6.05 -13.68
CA GLY A 52 -7.16 -4.59 -13.65
C GLY A 52 -6.22 -4.02 -12.58
N TRP A 53 -5.35 -4.85 -12.02
CA TRP A 53 -4.22 -4.44 -11.20
C TRP A 53 -2.90 -4.81 -11.86
N ASP A 54 -1.97 -3.86 -11.89
CA ASP A 54 -0.56 -4.17 -12.00
C ASP A 54 -0.06 -4.64 -10.63
N THR A 55 0.75 -5.71 -10.61
CA THR A 55 1.31 -6.28 -9.37
C THR A 55 2.82 -6.20 -9.40
N LEU A 56 3.43 -5.93 -8.25
CA LEU A 56 4.87 -5.85 -8.08
C LEU A 56 5.30 -6.66 -6.87
N ASP A 57 6.27 -7.54 -7.08
CA ASP A 57 6.91 -8.29 -6.01
C ASP A 57 8.39 -8.51 -6.34
N ILE A 58 9.22 -8.72 -5.32
CA ILE A 58 10.64 -9.02 -5.53
C ILE A 58 10.87 -10.49 -5.87
N LYS A 59 9.95 -11.38 -5.50
CA LYS A 59 10.03 -12.82 -5.70
C LYS A 59 9.45 -13.24 -7.05
N PRO A 60 10.26 -13.82 -7.97
CA PRO A 60 9.77 -14.31 -9.26
C PRO A 60 8.67 -15.37 -9.14
N GLU A 61 8.74 -16.22 -8.09
CA GLU A 61 7.76 -17.27 -7.84
C GLU A 61 6.36 -16.76 -7.51
N ASN A 62 6.20 -15.49 -7.17
CA ASN A 62 4.91 -14.85 -6.97
C ASN A 62 4.22 -14.46 -8.29
N HIS A 63 4.88 -14.61 -9.43
CA HIS A 63 4.35 -14.33 -10.78
C HIS A 63 3.68 -12.95 -10.89
N ALA A 64 4.22 -11.94 -10.18
CA ALA A 64 3.74 -10.58 -10.28
C ALA A 64 3.93 -10.04 -11.72
N THR A 65 3.13 -9.05 -12.10
CA THR A 65 3.28 -8.35 -13.39
C THR A 65 4.71 -7.82 -13.56
N PHE A 66 5.30 -7.35 -12.46
CA PHE A 66 6.66 -6.81 -12.42
C PHE A 66 7.45 -7.47 -11.28
N THR A 67 8.54 -8.14 -11.62
CA THR A 67 9.50 -8.67 -10.63
C THR A 67 10.61 -7.66 -10.44
N MET A 68 10.54 -6.85 -9.38
CA MET A 68 11.52 -5.80 -9.10
C MET A 68 11.50 -5.32 -7.66
N ASN A 69 12.53 -4.57 -7.27
CA ASN A 69 12.62 -3.95 -5.95
C ASN A 69 11.68 -2.73 -5.85
N ALA A 70 10.83 -2.72 -4.84
CA ALA A 70 9.89 -1.64 -4.55
C ALA A 70 10.55 -0.31 -4.12
N GLU A 71 11.84 -0.33 -3.78
CA GLU A 71 12.62 0.86 -3.39
C GLU A 71 13.09 1.71 -4.58
N GLN A 72 12.97 1.19 -5.79
CA GLN A 72 13.41 1.87 -7.00
C GLN A 72 12.54 1.43 -8.18
N LEU A 73 11.55 2.23 -8.51
CA LEU A 73 10.62 1.99 -9.62
C LEU A 73 11.08 2.75 -10.88
N PRO A 74 10.67 2.30 -12.09
CA PRO A 74 11.00 3.00 -13.33
C PRO A 74 10.58 4.48 -13.31
N GLU A 75 11.41 5.37 -13.85
CA GLU A 75 11.13 6.81 -13.84
C GLU A 75 9.88 7.18 -14.64
N GLU A 76 9.61 6.46 -15.72
CA GLU A 76 8.41 6.63 -16.54
C GLU A 76 7.10 6.27 -15.80
N TRP A 77 7.19 5.71 -14.59
CA TRP A 77 6.02 5.47 -13.74
C TRP A 77 5.61 6.70 -12.93
N THR A 78 6.34 7.81 -13.01
CA THR A 78 5.98 9.05 -12.31
C THR A 78 4.56 9.50 -12.71
N ASN A 79 3.69 9.71 -11.70
CA ASN A 79 2.29 10.08 -11.89
C ASN A 79 1.48 9.09 -12.78
N LYS A 80 1.76 7.79 -12.70
CA LYS A 80 1.15 6.78 -13.57
C LYS A 80 -0.14 6.18 -13.01
N TYR A 81 -0.22 5.94 -11.70
CA TYR A 81 -1.27 5.15 -11.07
C TYR A 81 -2.29 6.00 -10.31
N ASP A 82 -3.58 5.72 -10.53
CA ASP A 82 -4.66 6.36 -9.78
C ASP A 82 -4.78 5.83 -8.36
N LEU A 83 -4.37 4.57 -8.14
CA LEU A 83 -4.36 3.90 -6.84
C LEU A 83 -3.08 3.08 -6.69
N VAL A 84 -2.30 3.38 -5.66
CA VAL A 84 -1.13 2.59 -5.25
C VAL A 84 -1.39 2.00 -3.87
N PHE A 85 -1.27 0.69 -3.73
CA PHE A 85 -1.46 -0.02 -2.47
C PHE A 85 -0.20 -0.82 -2.13
N ALA A 86 0.25 -0.77 -0.88
CA ALA A 86 1.34 -1.60 -0.38
C ALA A 86 0.99 -2.22 0.98
N ASP A 87 1.31 -3.52 1.13
CA ASP A 87 1.24 -4.30 2.38
C ASP A 87 2.57 -5.04 2.57
N PRO A 88 3.65 -4.34 2.93
CA PRO A 88 4.96 -4.93 3.11
C PRO A 88 5.06 -5.71 4.43
N PRO A 89 6.11 -6.54 4.62
CA PRO A 89 6.44 -7.10 5.93
C PRO A 89 6.53 -6.01 7.00
N TYR A 90 5.98 -6.25 8.20
CA TYR A 90 5.87 -5.21 9.23
C TYR A 90 7.11 -5.07 10.11
N SER A 91 8.08 -5.98 9.96
CA SER A 91 9.34 -5.95 10.69
C SER A 91 10.42 -6.73 9.94
N GLU A 92 11.67 -6.48 10.31
CA GLU A 92 12.82 -7.24 9.81
C GLU A 92 12.68 -8.75 10.11
N GLN A 93 12.18 -9.09 11.31
CA GLN A 93 11.93 -10.47 11.68
C GLN A 93 10.89 -11.13 10.79
N GLU A 94 9.80 -10.44 10.44
CA GLU A 94 8.79 -10.97 9.52
C GLU A 94 9.36 -11.12 8.09
N ALA A 95 10.09 -10.14 7.60
CA ALA A 95 10.74 -10.23 6.29
C ALA A 95 11.65 -11.45 6.21
N LYS A 96 12.46 -11.71 7.24
CA LYS A 96 13.37 -12.85 7.28
C LYS A 96 12.64 -14.17 7.49
N SER A 97 11.73 -14.27 8.49
CA SER A 97 11.12 -15.54 8.87
C SER A 97 10.02 -16.03 7.94
N LEU A 98 9.24 -15.12 7.33
CA LEU A 98 8.13 -15.48 6.44
C LEU A 98 8.53 -15.51 4.97
N TYR A 99 9.48 -14.67 4.59
CA TYR A 99 9.78 -14.45 3.16
C TYR A 99 11.23 -14.74 2.80
N ASP A 100 12.13 -14.95 3.78
CA ASP A 100 13.58 -15.09 3.60
C ASP A 100 14.20 -13.93 2.77
N LEU A 101 13.77 -12.72 3.08
CA LEU A 101 14.19 -11.49 2.40
C LEU A 101 14.83 -10.51 3.39
N PRO A 102 15.76 -9.64 2.93
CA PRO A 102 16.18 -8.49 3.71
C PRO A 102 15.00 -7.52 3.91
N TYR A 103 15.02 -6.80 5.02
CA TYR A 103 14.02 -5.77 5.25
C TYR A 103 14.28 -4.58 4.32
N PHE A 104 13.21 -4.02 3.78
CA PHE A 104 13.25 -2.90 2.85
C PHE A 104 13.43 -1.55 3.58
N ASN A 105 13.87 -0.52 2.85
CA ASN A 105 13.89 0.84 3.34
C ASN A 105 12.52 1.49 3.18
N ILE A 106 11.78 1.59 4.29
CA ILE A 106 10.42 2.13 4.31
C ILE A 106 10.32 3.56 3.74
N VAL A 107 11.35 4.39 3.96
CA VAL A 107 11.37 5.77 3.44
C VAL A 107 11.44 5.78 1.93
N LYS A 108 12.31 4.94 1.35
CA LYS A 108 12.42 4.81 -0.12
C LYS A 108 11.10 4.31 -0.72
N VAL A 109 10.51 3.26 -0.14
CA VAL A 109 9.25 2.69 -0.64
C VAL A 109 8.13 3.73 -0.61
N ILE A 110 7.95 4.46 0.49
CA ILE A 110 6.90 5.49 0.60
C ILE A 110 7.13 6.63 -0.41
N ASN A 111 8.39 7.03 -0.63
CA ASN A 111 8.71 8.05 -1.62
C ASN A 111 8.39 7.58 -3.05
N GLU A 112 8.72 6.33 -3.39
CA GLU A 112 8.37 5.74 -4.67
C GLU A 112 6.85 5.62 -4.86
N MET A 113 6.12 5.17 -3.83
CA MET A 113 4.66 5.16 -3.85
C MET A 113 4.09 6.55 -4.14
N ALA A 114 4.60 7.59 -3.46
CA ALA A 114 4.16 8.97 -3.68
C ALA A 114 4.51 9.48 -5.08
N ARG A 115 5.68 9.10 -5.61
CA ARG A 115 6.12 9.50 -6.95
C ARG A 115 5.23 8.91 -8.03
N VAL A 116 4.96 7.60 -7.97
CA VAL A 116 4.19 6.91 -8.99
C VAL A 116 2.68 7.13 -8.88
N THR A 117 2.19 7.61 -7.73
CA THR A 117 0.80 8.02 -7.57
C THR A 117 0.53 9.28 -8.40
N LYS A 118 -0.54 9.25 -9.18
CA LYS A 118 -1.02 10.34 -10.03
C LYS A 118 -1.58 11.49 -9.19
N GLU A 119 -1.62 12.69 -9.76
CA GLU A 119 -2.35 13.82 -9.15
C GLU A 119 -3.82 13.46 -8.92
N ALA A 120 -4.38 13.87 -7.80
CA ALA A 120 -5.68 13.47 -7.29
C ALA A 120 -5.84 11.96 -7.00
N GLY A 121 -4.82 11.15 -7.25
CA GLY A 121 -4.78 9.71 -6.96
C GLY A 121 -4.57 9.41 -5.47
N TYR A 122 -4.69 8.15 -5.14
CA TYR A 122 -4.60 7.64 -3.77
C TYR A 122 -3.40 6.71 -3.58
N MET A 123 -2.73 6.88 -2.44
CA MET A 123 -1.69 6.01 -1.94
C MET A 123 -2.19 5.37 -0.64
N LEU A 124 -2.19 4.04 -0.56
CA LEU A 124 -2.64 3.26 0.57
C LEU A 124 -1.49 2.42 1.12
N PHE A 125 -1.26 2.51 2.41
CA PHE A 125 -0.21 1.76 3.08
C PHE A 125 -0.79 1.02 4.28
N LEU A 126 -0.76 -0.31 4.24
CA LEU A 126 -1.21 -1.17 5.34
C LEU A 126 0.00 -1.60 6.15
N HIS A 127 0.11 -1.12 7.38
CA HIS A 127 1.26 -1.39 8.24
C HIS A 127 0.90 -1.22 9.73
N ARG A 128 1.78 -1.66 10.62
CA ARG A 128 1.65 -1.35 12.06
C ARG A 128 2.08 0.09 12.39
N LEU A 129 2.85 0.72 11.51
CA LEU A 129 3.27 2.13 11.62
C LEU A 129 2.35 3.02 10.80
N ILE A 130 2.13 4.24 11.26
CA ILE A 130 1.44 5.29 10.53
C ILE A 130 2.49 6.30 10.09
N PRO A 131 2.90 6.32 8.83
CA PRO A 131 3.88 7.28 8.35
C PRO A 131 3.28 8.68 8.33
N GLN A 132 3.84 9.62 9.09
CA GLN A 132 3.36 11.01 9.16
C GLN A 132 4.37 11.99 8.57
N ASN A 133 5.63 11.87 8.97
CA ASN A 133 6.74 12.66 8.46
C ASN A 133 7.91 11.75 8.20
N PHE A 134 8.52 11.84 7.02
CA PHE A 134 9.73 11.10 6.70
C PHE A 134 10.91 12.06 6.53
N PRO A 135 12.05 11.79 7.19
CA PRO A 135 13.29 12.45 6.87
C PRO A 135 13.68 12.10 5.42
N GLY A 136 14.12 13.09 4.67
CA GLY A 136 14.43 12.91 3.24
C GLY A 136 13.25 13.14 2.30
N ASP A 137 12.29 13.90 2.77
CA ASP A 137 11.06 14.31 2.09
C ASP A 137 11.32 14.74 0.64
N THR A 138 10.88 13.90 -0.30
CA THR A 138 10.92 14.23 -1.71
C THR A 138 9.80 15.20 -2.07
N ALA A 139 9.96 15.93 -3.16
CA ALA A 139 8.94 16.84 -3.69
C ALA A 139 7.58 16.13 -3.90
N HIS A 140 7.59 14.82 -4.17
CA HIS A 140 6.38 14.03 -4.37
C HIS A 140 5.64 13.77 -3.07
N PHE A 141 6.34 13.39 -1.99
CA PHE A 141 5.70 13.12 -0.70
C PHE A 141 5.16 14.41 -0.04
N LYS A 142 5.82 15.56 -0.23
CA LYS A 142 5.32 16.86 0.23
C LYS A 142 3.92 17.19 -0.25
N ARG A 143 3.54 16.63 -1.38
CA ARG A 143 2.22 16.82 -1.99
C ARG A 143 1.17 15.82 -1.49
N MET A 144 1.55 14.83 -0.68
CA MET A 144 0.64 13.85 -0.10
C MET A 144 -0.06 14.43 1.13
N ARG A 145 -1.37 14.20 1.24
CA ARG A 145 -2.17 14.56 2.42
C ARG A 145 -2.90 13.34 2.93
N ILE A 146 -2.80 13.06 4.22
CA ILE A 146 -3.58 12.00 4.86
C ILE A 146 -5.06 12.38 4.77
N VAL A 147 -5.85 11.52 4.16
CA VAL A 147 -7.30 11.68 3.99
C VAL A 147 -8.10 10.59 4.70
N GLY A 148 -7.42 9.60 5.26
CA GLY A 148 -8.07 8.56 6.07
C GLY A 148 -7.10 7.66 6.81
N ILE A 149 -7.57 7.10 7.91
CA ILE A 149 -6.94 6.00 8.66
C ILE A 149 -8.02 5.00 9.03
N VAL A 150 -7.74 3.72 8.77
CA VAL A 150 -8.62 2.60 9.11
C VAL A 150 -7.86 1.57 9.92
N GLY A 151 -8.39 1.23 11.10
CA GLY A 151 -7.92 0.07 11.84
C GLY A 151 -8.40 -1.22 11.16
N VAL A 152 -7.47 -2.10 10.78
CA VAL A 152 -7.78 -3.37 10.11
C VAL A 152 -7.34 -4.52 11.00
N PHE A 153 -8.25 -5.44 11.32
CA PHE A 153 -7.94 -6.68 12.04
C PHE A 153 -8.80 -7.84 11.52
N THR A 154 -8.41 -9.07 11.87
CA THR A 154 -9.10 -10.28 11.47
C THR A 154 -9.78 -10.94 12.66
N ILE A 155 -10.90 -11.64 12.42
CA ILE A 155 -11.74 -12.26 13.46
C ILE A 155 -11.03 -13.44 14.15
N ALA A 156 -10.04 -14.06 13.51
CA ALA A 156 -9.43 -15.29 14.03
C ALA A 156 -8.38 -15.05 15.10
N GLY A 157 -8.61 -15.56 16.30
CA GLY A 157 -7.64 -15.63 17.40
C GLY A 157 -7.16 -14.26 17.88
N TYR A 158 -5.89 -14.18 18.25
CA TYR A 158 -5.24 -12.92 18.61
C TYR A 158 -4.72 -12.24 17.35
N SER A 159 -5.37 -11.16 16.92
CA SER A 159 -4.91 -10.37 15.78
C SER A 159 -4.43 -8.99 16.21
N ASN A 160 -3.29 -8.57 15.68
CA ASN A 160 -2.83 -7.20 15.83
C ASN A 160 -3.63 -6.28 14.90
N ILE A 161 -3.99 -5.09 15.41
CA ILE A 161 -4.53 -4.03 14.56
C ILE A 161 -3.42 -3.51 13.66
N ARG A 162 -3.72 -3.43 12.36
CA ARG A 162 -2.91 -2.76 11.36
C ARG A 162 -3.57 -1.46 10.97
N ALA A 163 -2.80 -0.43 10.70
CA ALA A 163 -3.31 0.82 10.19
C ALA A 163 -3.27 0.81 8.66
N LEU A 164 -4.42 0.92 8.02
CA LEU A 164 -4.51 1.29 6.62
C LEU A 164 -4.51 2.82 6.55
N THR A 165 -3.35 3.39 6.25
CA THR A 165 -3.23 4.84 6.07
C THR A 165 -3.47 5.20 4.62
N VAL A 166 -4.29 6.21 4.39
CA VAL A 166 -4.71 6.65 3.05
C VAL A 166 -4.28 8.08 2.84
N TRP A 167 -3.50 8.31 1.79
CA TRP A 167 -3.13 9.64 1.32
C TRP A 167 -3.77 9.93 -0.03
N ARG A 168 -3.97 11.20 -0.29
CA ARG A 168 -4.31 11.72 -1.61
C ARG A 168 -3.20 12.65 -2.08
N LYS A 169 -2.79 12.51 -3.32
CA LYS A 169 -1.84 13.44 -3.94
C LYS A 169 -2.56 14.71 -4.34
N MET A 170 -2.06 15.84 -3.85
CA MET A 170 -2.64 17.14 -4.19
C MET A 170 -2.19 17.56 -5.59
N GLU A 171 -3.09 18.22 -6.30
CA GLU A 171 -2.80 18.80 -7.62
C GLU A 171 -1.76 19.93 -7.49
N SER A 172 -0.96 20.13 -8.53
CA SER A 172 -0.09 21.30 -8.65
C SER A 172 -0.96 22.55 -8.76
N LEU A 173 -0.64 23.59 -8.01
CA LEU A 173 -1.23 24.91 -8.17
C LEU A 173 -0.73 25.56 -9.44
#